data_6d6b7c19d77f12777cf5cff613710a67
#
_entry.id   6d6b7c19d77f12777cf5cff613710a67
#
_cell.length_a   1.000
_cell.length_b   1.000
_cell.length_c   1.000
_cell.angle_alpha   90.00
_cell.angle_beta   90.00
_cell.angle_gamma   90.00
#
_symmetry.space_group_name_H-M   'P 1'
#
loop_
_entity.id
_entity.type
_entity.pdbx_description
1 polymer ?
#
loop_
_entity_poly.entity_id
_entity_poly.type
_entity_poly.pdbx_seq_one_letter_code
_entity_poly.pdbx_strand_id
1 'polypeptide(L)'
;PADYEWSDRDHRVVYMFDAHNLFDRTTSTYNKEWRVDEFMEGLSAAGVYEPAIVVGIDAPQNRYDRFAMYSIGEWEYRRRPDTRRLHRIHGFGDETAAFLMRTVKRYVEKTYRASRDRERIAVAGSSMGGYMALYVGARFQQQVSKVMAFSPVLMDFPMRGYVLRDEIVRAGVSQPQRIYADMGDREVLDFCGPRELQDHLEEVRLTLEQAGHSQVRTRLAAGDRHDERAWARRFPGAYLWAFDGVEAD
;
A
#
# COMPACT_ATOMS: atom_id res chain seq x y z
N PRO A 1 19.01 2.83 5.04
CA PRO A 1 19.81 1.89 5.82
C PRO A 1 21.05 2.54 6.42
N ALA A 2 21.40 2.21 7.68
CA ALA A 2 22.53 2.85 8.39
C ALA A 2 23.89 2.54 7.76
N ASP A 3 24.00 1.41 7.07
CA ASP A 3 25.23 1.01 6.36
C ASP A 3 25.34 1.60 4.94
N TYR A 4 24.40 2.46 4.54
CA TYR A 4 24.37 3.01 3.19
C TYR A 4 25.63 3.75 2.81
N GLU A 5 26.28 4.49 3.72
CA GLU A 5 27.47 5.27 3.42
C GLU A 5 28.78 4.44 3.31
N TRP A 6 28.78 3.22 3.88
CA TRP A 6 29.97 2.38 3.97
C TRP A 6 29.88 1.04 3.23
N SER A 7 28.73 0.72 2.64
CA SER A 7 28.49 -0.51 1.91
C SER A 7 28.24 -0.22 0.44
N ASP A 8 28.86 -0.98 -0.44
CA ASP A 8 28.60 -0.90 -1.89
C ASP A 8 27.44 -1.81 -2.34
N ARG A 9 26.79 -2.50 -1.41
CA ARG A 9 25.68 -3.39 -1.72
C ARG A 9 24.42 -2.64 -2.16
N ASP A 10 23.63 -3.28 -3.02
CA ASP A 10 22.27 -2.85 -3.30
C ASP A 10 21.35 -3.14 -2.12
N HIS A 11 20.42 -2.24 -1.84
CA HIS A 11 19.45 -2.36 -0.75
C HIS A 11 18.06 -2.74 -1.27
N ARG A 12 17.26 -3.42 -0.42
CA ARG A 12 15.83 -3.60 -0.61
C ARG A 12 15.16 -2.23 -0.81
N VAL A 13 14.05 -2.21 -1.54
CA VAL A 13 13.29 -0.96 -1.76
C VAL A 13 11.82 -1.17 -1.43
N VAL A 14 11.24 -0.24 -0.69
CA VAL A 14 9.81 -0.15 -0.46
C VAL A 14 9.29 1.16 -1.03
N TYR A 15 8.44 1.10 -2.04
CA TYR A 15 7.70 2.25 -2.54
C TYR A 15 6.41 2.38 -1.76
N MET A 16 6.22 3.50 -1.05
CA MET A 16 5.07 3.73 -0.17
C MET A 16 4.26 4.93 -0.61
N PHE A 17 2.96 4.75 -0.73
CA PHE A 17 2.02 5.85 -0.99
C PHE A 17 1.79 6.72 0.25
N ASP A 18 1.36 7.97 0.04
CA ASP A 18 1.08 8.97 1.07
C ASP A 18 2.33 9.36 1.89
N ALA A 19 3.40 9.78 1.19
CA ALA A 19 4.72 10.09 1.76
C ALA A 19 4.67 11.03 2.97
N HIS A 20 3.77 12.02 2.97
CA HIS A 20 3.62 12.98 4.06
C HIS A 20 3.25 12.36 5.42
N ASN A 21 2.78 11.12 5.44
CA ASN A 21 2.42 10.40 6.67
C ASN A 21 3.52 9.45 7.18
N LEU A 22 4.64 9.28 6.47
CA LEU A 22 5.56 8.18 6.73
C LEU A 22 6.60 8.47 7.79
N PHE A 23 7.18 9.68 7.80
CA PHE A 23 8.46 9.97 8.44
C PHE A 23 8.40 11.09 9.49
N ASP A 24 7.43 11.99 9.43
CA ASP A 24 7.37 13.16 10.32
C ASP A 24 5.91 13.48 10.68
N ARG A 25 5.66 13.48 11.97
CA ARG A 25 4.36 13.81 12.53
C ARG A 25 3.91 15.23 12.16
N THR A 26 4.83 16.16 11.96
CA THR A 26 4.49 17.56 11.65
C THR A 26 3.98 17.75 10.24
N THR A 27 4.37 16.89 9.30
CA THR A 27 3.88 16.88 7.92
C THR A 27 2.65 16.00 7.71
N SER A 28 2.42 15.08 8.67
CA SER A 28 1.38 14.06 8.54
C SER A 28 -0.03 14.59 8.77
N THR A 29 -0.99 13.98 8.07
CA THR A 29 -2.41 14.19 8.30
C THR A 29 -2.75 13.81 9.75
N TYR A 30 -3.46 14.68 10.47
CA TYR A 30 -3.87 14.47 11.87
C TYR A 30 -2.71 14.37 12.90
N ASN A 31 -1.50 14.83 12.58
CA ASN A 31 -0.32 14.71 13.44
C ASN A 31 -0.05 13.27 13.90
N LYS A 32 -0.20 12.32 12.98
CA LYS A 32 0.08 10.90 13.20
C LYS A 32 0.96 10.40 12.05
N GLU A 33 2.03 9.72 12.39
CA GLU A 33 3.00 9.19 11.44
C GLU A 33 3.12 7.67 11.54
N TRP A 34 3.67 7.06 10.49
CA TRP A 34 3.91 5.63 10.43
C TRP A 34 5.22 5.21 11.12
N ARG A 35 6.14 6.16 11.33
CA ARG A 35 7.44 5.90 11.96
C ARG A 35 8.25 4.85 11.19
N VAL A 36 8.25 4.96 9.88
CA VAL A 36 8.90 3.97 9.01
C VAL A 36 10.41 4.06 9.12
N ASP A 37 10.95 5.26 9.25
CA ASP A 37 12.38 5.55 9.45
C ASP A 37 12.89 4.96 10.76
N GLU A 38 12.20 5.16 11.89
CA GLU A 38 12.62 4.57 13.17
C GLU A 38 12.62 3.04 13.12
N PHE A 39 11.65 2.44 12.40
CA PHE A 39 11.66 1.00 12.20
C PHE A 39 12.86 0.55 11.37
N MET A 40 13.17 1.23 10.25
CA MET A 40 14.32 0.89 9.42
C MET A 40 15.65 1.11 10.14
N GLU A 41 15.77 2.17 10.95
CA GLU A 41 16.92 2.40 11.82
C GLU A 41 17.06 1.30 12.88
N GLY A 42 15.95 0.88 13.49
CA GLY A 42 15.91 -0.24 14.42
C GLY A 42 16.39 -1.55 13.81
N LEU A 43 15.97 -1.86 12.58
CA LEU A 43 16.48 -3.03 11.84
C LEU A 43 17.98 -2.93 11.58
N SER A 44 18.45 -1.75 11.16
CA SER A 44 19.88 -1.49 10.95
C SER A 44 20.69 -1.69 12.22
N ALA A 45 20.20 -1.20 13.35
CA ALA A 45 20.89 -1.32 14.64
C ALA A 45 20.89 -2.76 15.17
N ALA A 46 19.80 -3.50 14.96
CA ALA A 46 19.70 -4.90 15.39
C ALA A 46 20.57 -5.86 14.56
N GLY A 47 20.79 -5.55 13.26
CA GLY A 47 21.62 -6.34 12.36
C GLY A 47 21.11 -7.76 12.04
N VAL A 48 19.85 -8.06 12.39
CA VAL A 48 19.23 -9.38 12.20
C VAL A 48 18.52 -9.47 10.86
N TYR A 49 17.78 -8.42 10.50
CA TYR A 49 17.06 -8.33 9.23
C TYR A 49 17.54 -7.14 8.43
N GLU A 50 17.47 -7.26 7.12
CA GLU A 50 17.90 -6.19 6.22
C GLU A 50 16.87 -5.07 6.15
N PRO A 51 17.26 -3.81 6.43
CA PRO A 51 16.42 -2.65 6.20
C PRO A 51 16.32 -2.33 4.70
N ALA A 52 15.31 -1.53 4.33
CA ALA A 52 15.10 -1.08 2.96
C ALA A 52 15.36 0.43 2.80
N ILE A 53 15.65 0.85 1.56
CA ILE A 53 15.41 2.22 1.12
C ILE A 53 13.90 2.40 1.02
N VAL A 54 13.35 3.39 1.70
CA VAL A 54 11.93 3.73 1.61
C VAL A 54 11.76 4.94 0.71
N VAL A 55 10.95 4.77 -0.33
CA VAL A 55 10.65 5.81 -1.31
C VAL A 55 9.19 6.22 -1.13
N GLY A 56 8.96 7.35 -0.50
CA GLY A 56 7.62 7.90 -0.31
C GLY A 56 7.09 8.56 -1.59
N ILE A 57 5.87 8.22 -1.96
CA ILE A 57 5.14 8.85 -3.07
C ILE A 57 4.12 9.79 -2.45
N ASP A 58 4.35 11.08 -2.60
CA ASP A 58 3.45 12.07 -2.02
C ASP A 58 2.11 12.12 -2.76
N ALA A 59 1.09 12.53 -2.04
CA ALA A 59 -0.26 12.68 -2.57
C ALA A 59 -0.78 14.10 -2.32
N PRO A 60 -1.68 14.61 -3.19
CA PRO A 60 -2.33 15.88 -2.95
C PRO A 60 -3.05 15.91 -1.60
N GLN A 61 -2.88 16.99 -0.84
CA GLN A 61 -3.56 17.20 0.44
C GLN A 61 -5.08 17.37 0.26
N ASN A 62 -5.50 17.80 -0.91
CA ASN A 62 -6.92 17.89 -1.26
C ASN A 62 -7.48 16.48 -1.47
N ARG A 63 -8.52 16.13 -0.70
CA ARG A 63 -9.18 14.82 -0.73
C ARG A 63 -9.62 14.39 -2.13
N TYR A 64 -10.13 15.31 -2.95
CA TYR A 64 -10.63 14.99 -4.30
C TYR A 64 -9.49 14.67 -5.26
N ASP A 65 -8.39 15.43 -5.18
CA ASP A 65 -7.22 15.20 -6.02
C ASP A 65 -6.50 13.91 -5.62
N ARG A 66 -6.48 13.59 -4.31
CA ARG A 66 -5.98 12.29 -3.84
C ARG A 66 -6.88 11.14 -4.33
N PHE A 67 -8.19 11.32 -4.32
CA PHE A 67 -9.11 10.35 -4.90
C PHE A 67 -8.86 10.17 -6.40
N ALA A 68 -8.68 11.23 -7.15
CA ALA A 68 -8.37 11.15 -8.57
C ALA A 68 -7.03 10.43 -8.81
N MET A 69 -5.99 10.76 -8.03
CA MET A 69 -4.66 10.14 -8.13
C MET A 69 -4.71 8.61 -7.89
N TYR A 70 -5.58 8.13 -6.99
CA TYR A 70 -5.59 6.75 -6.53
C TYR A 70 -6.76 5.91 -7.05
N SER A 71 -7.65 6.45 -7.85
CA SER A 71 -8.76 5.70 -8.44
C SER A 71 -8.53 5.39 -9.92
N ILE A 72 -9.19 4.33 -10.40
CA ILE A 72 -9.09 3.88 -11.78
C ILE A 72 -10.39 4.21 -12.53
N GLY A 73 -10.25 4.81 -13.72
CA GLY A 73 -11.38 5.17 -14.57
C GLY A 73 -12.22 6.32 -14.04
N GLU A 74 -13.40 6.52 -14.61
CA GLU A 74 -14.32 7.59 -14.19
C GLU A 74 -15.32 7.09 -13.16
N TRP A 75 -15.60 7.91 -12.15
CA TRP A 75 -16.61 7.61 -11.16
C TRP A 75 -17.30 8.88 -10.62
N GLU A 76 -18.47 8.70 -10.03
CA GLU A 76 -19.27 9.76 -9.49
C GLU A 76 -19.37 9.66 -7.98
N TYR A 77 -19.17 10.77 -7.30
CA TYR A 77 -19.19 10.86 -5.84
C TYR A 77 -20.24 11.86 -5.37
N ARG A 78 -21.00 11.50 -4.35
CA ARG A 78 -21.88 12.42 -3.62
C ARG A 78 -21.27 12.71 -2.26
N ARG A 79 -21.03 13.97 -1.97
CA ARG A 79 -20.46 14.39 -0.68
C ARG A 79 -21.36 14.04 0.52
N ARG A 80 -22.69 14.00 0.29
CA ARG A 80 -23.70 13.59 1.26
C ARG A 80 -24.84 12.87 0.52
N PRO A 81 -25.49 11.88 1.15
CA PRO A 81 -26.60 11.15 0.53
C PRO A 81 -27.77 12.05 0.11
N ASP A 82 -27.97 13.18 0.83
CA ASP A 82 -29.04 14.15 0.63
C ASP A 82 -28.73 15.22 -0.45
N THR A 83 -27.50 15.28 -0.96
CA THR A 83 -27.12 16.23 -2.00
C THR A 83 -27.42 15.69 -3.39
N ARG A 84 -28.12 16.48 -4.21
CA ARG A 84 -28.36 16.15 -5.64
C ARG A 84 -27.11 16.35 -6.50
N ARG A 85 -26.08 17.01 -5.97
CA ARG A 85 -24.86 17.32 -6.73
C ARG A 85 -23.93 16.11 -6.77
N LEU A 86 -23.76 15.56 -7.95
CA LEU A 86 -22.73 14.56 -8.28
C LEU A 86 -21.43 15.28 -8.65
N HIS A 87 -20.33 14.81 -8.08
CA HIS A 87 -19.00 15.20 -8.51
C HIS A 87 -18.45 14.06 -9.34
N ARG A 88 -18.09 14.35 -10.59
CA ARG A 88 -17.40 13.37 -11.45
C ARG A 88 -15.90 13.48 -11.19
N ILE A 89 -15.28 12.35 -10.92
CA ILE A 89 -13.83 12.23 -10.77
C ILE A 89 -13.32 11.37 -11.92
N HIS A 90 -12.33 11.90 -12.62
CA HIS A 90 -11.53 11.14 -13.55
C HIS A 90 -10.33 10.58 -12.76
N GLY A 91 -10.23 9.25 -12.67
CA GLY A 91 -9.17 8.58 -11.93
C GLY A 91 -7.90 8.47 -12.77
N PHE A 92 -6.78 8.82 -12.17
CA PHE A 92 -5.42 8.74 -12.73
C PHE A 92 -4.60 7.59 -12.15
N GLY A 93 -5.25 6.57 -11.61
CA GLY A 93 -4.57 5.44 -10.96
C GLY A 93 -3.63 4.68 -11.91
N ASP A 94 -4.03 4.54 -13.19
CA ASP A 94 -3.17 3.93 -14.21
C ASP A 94 -1.90 4.75 -14.44
N GLU A 95 -2.03 6.06 -14.59
CA GLU A 95 -0.92 6.99 -14.78
C GLU A 95 -0.06 7.06 -13.54
N THR A 96 -0.65 7.05 -12.35
CA THR A 96 0.05 7.02 -11.07
C THR A 96 0.90 5.76 -10.93
N ALA A 97 0.34 4.61 -11.22
CA ALA A 97 1.08 3.34 -11.21
C ALA A 97 2.20 3.31 -12.26
N ALA A 98 1.93 3.80 -13.46
CA ALA A 98 2.91 3.90 -14.53
C ALA A 98 4.02 4.91 -14.18
N PHE A 99 3.69 6.06 -13.60
CA PHE A 99 4.66 7.04 -13.13
C PHE A 99 5.57 6.45 -12.05
N LEU A 100 5.00 5.77 -11.05
CA LEU A 100 5.79 5.08 -10.02
C LEU A 100 6.76 4.08 -10.64
N MET A 101 6.27 3.15 -11.47
CA MET A 101 7.06 2.02 -11.92
C MET A 101 7.96 2.30 -13.11
N ARG A 102 7.67 3.33 -13.91
CA ARG A 102 8.45 3.66 -15.12
C ARG A 102 9.32 4.91 -14.96
N THR A 103 8.97 5.81 -14.03
CA THR A 103 9.71 7.07 -13.83
C THR A 103 10.43 7.07 -12.49
N VAL A 104 9.68 6.99 -11.38
CA VAL A 104 10.27 7.06 -10.03
C VAL A 104 11.23 5.90 -9.78
N LYS A 105 10.79 4.67 -10.05
CA LYS A 105 11.62 3.48 -9.87
C LYS A 105 12.94 3.59 -10.64
N ARG A 106 12.89 3.98 -11.91
CA ARG A 106 14.10 4.14 -12.73
C ARG A 106 15.03 5.25 -12.21
N TYR A 107 14.46 6.35 -11.72
CA TYR A 107 15.24 7.43 -11.11
C TYR A 107 15.95 6.92 -9.84
N VAL A 108 15.23 6.22 -8.97
CA VAL A 108 15.76 5.65 -7.72
C VAL A 108 16.89 4.66 -8.02
N GLU A 109 16.69 3.72 -8.94
CA GLU A 109 17.69 2.73 -9.36
C GLU A 109 18.94 3.32 -10.04
N LYS A 110 18.82 4.51 -10.61
CA LYS A 110 19.95 5.21 -11.23
C LYS A 110 20.72 6.07 -10.23
N THR A 111 20.02 6.59 -9.23
CA THR A 111 20.56 7.60 -8.31
C THR A 111 21.08 7.00 -7.02
N TYR A 112 20.45 5.92 -6.57
CA TYR A 112 20.74 5.27 -5.29
C TYR A 112 21.15 3.83 -5.50
N ARG A 113 21.80 3.21 -4.49
CA ARG A 113 22.08 1.78 -4.45
C ARG A 113 20.80 0.97 -4.13
N ALA A 114 19.80 1.18 -4.95
CA ALA A 114 18.51 0.52 -4.89
C ALA A 114 18.54 -0.74 -5.76
N SER A 115 18.11 -1.86 -5.20
CA SER A 115 18.08 -3.12 -5.93
C SER A 115 17.15 -3.07 -7.14
N ARG A 116 17.59 -3.70 -8.23
CA ARG A 116 16.76 -3.93 -9.43
C ARG A 116 16.13 -5.32 -9.44
N ASP A 117 16.52 -6.16 -8.51
CA ASP A 117 15.93 -7.47 -8.34
C ASP A 117 14.53 -7.35 -7.79
N ARG A 118 13.54 -7.85 -8.54
CA ARG A 118 12.13 -7.80 -8.15
C ARG A 118 11.88 -8.43 -6.77
N GLU A 119 12.67 -9.47 -6.40
CA GLU A 119 12.52 -10.13 -5.11
C GLU A 119 12.89 -9.24 -3.92
N ARG A 120 13.52 -8.13 -4.20
CA ARG A 120 13.95 -7.12 -3.22
C ARG A 120 13.12 -5.83 -3.29
N ILE A 121 12.00 -5.85 -4.05
CA ILE A 121 11.15 -4.66 -4.28
C ILE A 121 9.74 -4.92 -3.76
N ALA A 122 9.29 -3.98 -2.92
CA ALA A 122 7.93 -3.94 -2.39
C ALA A 122 7.19 -2.66 -2.79
N VAL A 123 5.87 -2.76 -2.84
CA VAL A 123 4.96 -1.61 -2.84
C VAL A 123 4.05 -1.67 -1.63
N ALA A 124 3.80 -0.53 -1.00
CA ALA A 124 2.98 -0.45 0.21
C ALA A 124 2.11 0.80 0.25
N GLY A 125 1.06 0.76 1.04
CA GLY A 125 0.20 1.91 1.30
C GLY A 125 -1.00 1.55 2.16
N SER A 126 -1.70 2.58 2.64
CA SER A 126 -2.91 2.38 3.44
C SER A 126 -4.15 3.00 2.81
N SER A 127 -5.30 2.49 3.18
CA SER A 127 -6.58 3.02 2.70
C SER A 127 -6.61 3.00 1.16
N MET A 128 -6.76 4.14 0.51
CA MET A 128 -6.62 4.27 -0.94
C MET A 128 -5.20 3.98 -1.46
N GLY A 129 -4.16 4.27 -0.66
CA GLY A 129 -2.80 3.84 -0.95
C GLY A 129 -2.65 2.31 -0.92
N GLY A 130 -3.41 1.63 -0.05
CA GLY A 130 -3.50 0.16 -0.03
C GLY A 130 -4.18 -0.40 -1.28
N TYR A 131 -5.26 0.25 -1.75
CA TYR A 131 -5.87 -0.04 -3.04
C TYR A 131 -4.84 0.08 -4.17
N MET A 132 -4.08 1.18 -4.23
CA MET A 132 -3.05 1.39 -5.23
C MET A 132 -1.89 0.39 -5.12
N ALA A 133 -1.52 -0.03 -3.90
CA ALA A 133 -0.49 -1.05 -3.72
C ALA A 133 -0.93 -2.39 -4.34
N LEU A 134 -2.17 -2.82 -4.13
CA LEU A 134 -2.74 -4.01 -4.78
C LEU A 134 -2.79 -3.86 -6.31
N TYR A 135 -3.19 -2.68 -6.80
CA TYR A 135 -3.25 -2.40 -8.23
C TYR A 135 -1.86 -2.46 -8.89
N VAL A 136 -0.85 -1.80 -8.29
CA VAL A 136 0.54 -1.87 -8.76
C VAL A 136 1.04 -3.32 -8.73
N GLY A 137 0.76 -4.05 -7.65
CA GLY A 137 1.08 -5.47 -7.52
C GLY A 137 0.53 -6.29 -8.70
N ALA A 138 -0.75 -6.14 -9.01
CA ALA A 138 -1.41 -6.86 -10.10
C ALA A 138 -0.82 -6.51 -11.49
N ARG A 139 -0.57 -5.21 -11.74
CA ARG A 139 -0.14 -4.71 -13.06
C ARG A 139 1.36 -4.83 -13.33
N PHE A 140 2.20 -4.87 -12.31
CA PHE A 140 3.66 -4.80 -12.44
C PHE A 140 4.37 -5.98 -11.77
N GLN A 141 3.79 -7.18 -11.84
CA GLN A 141 4.33 -8.42 -11.24
C GLN A 141 5.78 -8.70 -11.66
N GLN A 142 6.18 -8.32 -12.87
CA GLN A 142 7.56 -8.47 -13.36
C GLN A 142 8.57 -7.55 -12.65
N GLN A 143 8.11 -6.57 -11.88
CA GLN A 143 8.95 -5.55 -11.26
C GLN A 143 8.81 -5.50 -9.74
N VAL A 144 7.73 -6.06 -9.19
CA VAL A 144 7.40 -6.05 -7.76
C VAL A 144 7.02 -7.45 -7.31
N SER A 145 7.67 -7.95 -6.26
CA SER A 145 7.36 -9.27 -5.70
C SER A 145 6.66 -9.22 -4.34
N LYS A 146 6.62 -8.06 -3.70
CA LYS A 146 6.02 -7.88 -2.38
C LYS A 146 4.98 -6.76 -2.42
N VAL A 147 3.81 -7.03 -1.87
CA VAL A 147 2.70 -6.07 -1.75
C VAL A 147 2.25 -6.01 -0.30
N MET A 148 2.16 -4.81 0.26
CA MET A 148 1.67 -4.60 1.61
C MET A 148 0.54 -3.57 1.60
N ALA A 149 -0.69 -4.04 1.71
CA ALA A 149 -1.91 -3.24 1.65
C ALA A 149 -2.56 -3.14 3.03
N PHE A 150 -2.39 -1.98 3.68
CA PHE A 150 -2.95 -1.73 5.00
C PHE A 150 -4.35 -1.12 4.88
N SER A 151 -5.33 -1.76 5.47
CA SER A 151 -6.73 -1.30 5.43
C SER A 151 -7.16 -0.86 4.02
N PRO A 152 -6.96 -1.68 2.97
CA PRO A 152 -7.26 -1.27 1.61
C PRO A 152 -8.76 -1.00 1.44
N VAL A 153 -9.09 0.12 0.80
CA VAL A 153 -10.47 0.52 0.57
C VAL A 153 -10.97 -0.10 -0.72
N LEU A 154 -11.79 -1.13 -0.62
CA LEU A 154 -12.37 -1.88 -1.76
C LEU A 154 -13.87 -1.67 -1.95
N MET A 155 -14.42 -0.64 -1.31
CA MET A 155 -15.82 -0.29 -1.48
C MET A 155 -16.16 -0.03 -2.96
N ASP A 156 -17.27 -0.56 -3.42
CA ASP A 156 -17.74 -0.30 -4.78
C ASP A 156 -18.17 1.16 -4.96
N PHE A 157 -18.59 1.79 -3.89
CA PHE A 157 -18.87 3.22 -3.83
C PHE A 157 -18.18 3.84 -2.60
N PRO A 158 -17.42 4.94 -2.75
CA PRO A 158 -17.18 5.68 -3.99
C PRO A 158 -16.00 5.17 -4.84
N MET A 159 -15.30 4.09 -4.44
CA MET A 159 -13.98 3.73 -4.96
C MET A 159 -13.98 2.78 -6.16
N ARG A 160 -15.14 2.24 -6.57
CA ARG A 160 -15.22 1.21 -7.59
C ARG A 160 -14.30 0.00 -7.31
N GLY A 161 -14.39 -0.54 -6.08
CA GLY A 161 -13.60 -1.71 -5.66
C GLY A 161 -13.70 -2.89 -6.62
N TYR A 162 -14.85 -3.07 -7.29
CA TYR A 162 -15.02 -4.09 -8.33
C TYR A 162 -14.03 -3.94 -9.49
N VAL A 163 -13.62 -2.72 -9.86
CA VAL A 163 -12.63 -2.51 -10.93
C VAL A 163 -11.28 -3.09 -10.52
N LEU A 164 -10.86 -2.89 -9.27
CA LEU A 164 -9.62 -3.50 -8.77
C LEU A 164 -9.72 -5.02 -8.70
N ARG A 165 -10.87 -5.56 -8.23
CA ARG A 165 -11.08 -7.01 -8.19
C ARG A 165 -10.99 -7.62 -9.60
N ASP A 166 -11.67 -7.01 -10.57
CA ASP A 166 -11.63 -7.45 -11.98
C ASP A 166 -10.20 -7.38 -12.54
N GLU A 167 -9.44 -6.33 -12.22
CA GLU A 167 -8.04 -6.19 -12.66
C GLU A 167 -7.14 -7.27 -12.05
N ILE A 168 -7.28 -7.58 -10.76
CA ILE A 168 -6.51 -8.64 -10.10
C ILE A 168 -6.81 -9.99 -10.75
N VAL A 169 -8.08 -10.34 -10.91
CA VAL A 169 -8.49 -11.61 -11.52
C VAL A 169 -8.02 -11.72 -12.98
N ARG A 170 -8.17 -10.64 -13.75
CA ARG A 170 -7.74 -10.60 -15.16
C ARG A 170 -6.22 -10.70 -15.30
N ALA A 171 -5.47 -10.09 -14.41
CA ALA A 171 -4.00 -10.16 -14.42
C ALA A 171 -3.50 -11.57 -14.09
N GLY A 172 -4.21 -12.29 -13.23
CA GLY A 172 -3.80 -13.59 -12.74
C GLY A 172 -2.40 -13.57 -12.14
N VAL A 173 -1.74 -14.72 -12.08
CA VAL A 173 -0.35 -14.83 -11.61
C VAL A 173 0.59 -15.04 -12.77
N SER A 174 1.29 -13.99 -13.18
CA SER A 174 2.38 -14.06 -14.17
C SER A 174 3.75 -14.25 -13.51
N GLN A 175 3.89 -13.87 -12.25
CA GLN A 175 5.04 -14.08 -11.38
C GLN A 175 4.59 -14.25 -9.93
N PRO A 176 5.20 -15.14 -9.14
CA PRO A 176 4.87 -15.31 -7.72
C PRO A 176 5.08 -14.02 -6.93
N GLN A 177 4.14 -13.70 -6.04
CA GLN A 177 4.24 -12.54 -5.15
C GLN A 177 3.85 -12.93 -3.73
N ARG A 178 4.43 -12.26 -2.73
CA ARG A 178 3.91 -12.24 -1.36
C ARG A 178 3.01 -11.02 -1.19
N ILE A 179 1.75 -11.25 -0.86
CA ILE A 179 0.75 -10.20 -0.73
C ILE A 179 0.18 -10.21 0.68
N TYR A 180 0.47 -9.15 1.42
CA TYR A 180 -0.08 -8.89 2.74
C TYR A 180 -1.24 -7.90 2.62
N ALA A 181 -2.35 -8.19 3.30
CA ALA A 181 -3.43 -7.24 3.48
C ALA A 181 -3.99 -7.33 4.91
N ASP A 182 -4.37 -6.21 5.50
CA ASP A 182 -4.95 -6.20 6.83
C ASP A 182 -6.11 -5.23 6.98
N MET A 183 -6.81 -5.33 8.11
CA MET A 183 -7.87 -4.42 8.52
C MET A 183 -7.92 -4.37 10.06
N GLY A 184 -8.19 -3.20 10.63
CA GLY A 184 -8.52 -3.11 12.06
C GLY A 184 -9.98 -3.47 12.33
N ASP A 185 -10.25 -4.18 13.42
CA ASP A 185 -11.61 -4.60 13.78
C ASP A 185 -12.51 -3.45 14.28
N ARG A 186 -11.93 -2.25 14.54
CA ARG A 186 -12.63 -1.02 14.96
C ARG A 186 -12.55 0.09 13.93
N GLU A 187 -12.23 -0.25 12.70
CA GLU A 187 -12.20 0.75 11.63
C GLU A 187 -13.60 1.21 11.27
N VAL A 188 -13.74 2.50 11.02
CA VAL A 188 -14.97 3.14 10.55
C VAL A 188 -14.58 4.17 9.51
N LEU A 189 -15.25 4.15 8.37
CA LEU A 189 -15.20 5.18 7.35
C LEU A 189 -16.56 5.87 7.22
N ASP A 190 -16.61 7.03 6.59
CA ASP A 190 -17.83 7.83 6.47
C ASP A 190 -19.06 7.06 5.94
N PHE A 191 -18.82 5.96 5.22
CA PHE A 191 -19.85 5.18 4.52
C PHE A 191 -19.87 3.69 4.86
N CYS A 192 -18.97 3.26 5.76
CA CYS A 192 -18.72 1.83 5.95
C CYS A 192 -18.34 1.55 7.41
N GLY A 193 -19.07 0.65 8.03
CA GLY A 193 -18.82 0.21 9.41
C GLY A 193 -17.78 -0.90 9.51
N PRO A 194 -17.40 -1.28 10.75
CA PRO A 194 -16.33 -2.27 10.96
C PRO A 194 -16.62 -3.62 10.30
N ARG A 195 -17.87 -4.06 10.30
CA ARG A 195 -18.25 -5.35 9.72
C ARG A 195 -18.08 -5.37 8.21
N GLU A 196 -18.55 -4.33 7.54
CA GLU A 196 -18.40 -4.20 6.08
C GLU A 196 -16.93 -4.10 5.66
N LEU A 197 -16.09 -3.43 6.47
CA LEU A 197 -14.64 -3.36 6.20
C LEU A 197 -13.95 -4.72 6.39
N GLN A 198 -14.41 -5.53 7.36
CA GLN A 198 -13.95 -6.91 7.50
C GLN A 198 -14.36 -7.78 6.31
N ASP A 199 -15.59 -7.60 5.81
CA ASP A 199 -16.07 -8.29 4.60
C ASP A 199 -15.20 -7.91 3.39
N HIS A 200 -14.79 -6.63 3.27
CA HIS A 200 -13.84 -6.21 2.21
C HIS A 200 -12.46 -6.87 2.33
N LEU A 201 -11.95 -7.09 3.54
CA LEU A 201 -10.69 -7.82 3.71
C LEU A 201 -10.82 -9.27 3.23
N GLU A 202 -11.94 -9.90 3.52
CA GLU A 202 -12.23 -11.25 3.04
C GLU A 202 -12.38 -11.27 1.50
N GLU A 203 -13.02 -10.27 0.91
CA GLU A 203 -13.10 -10.11 -0.54
C GLU A 203 -11.71 -9.97 -1.19
N VAL A 204 -10.78 -9.22 -0.56
CA VAL A 204 -9.37 -9.15 -1.04
C VAL A 204 -8.77 -10.54 -1.08
N ARG A 205 -8.89 -11.30 0.01
CA ARG A 205 -8.34 -12.65 0.12
C ARG A 205 -8.90 -13.55 -0.99
N LEU A 206 -10.22 -13.62 -1.10
CA LEU A 206 -10.90 -14.45 -2.10
C LEU A 206 -10.54 -14.06 -3.54
N THR A 207 -10.43 -12.75 -3.82
CA THR A 207 -10.06 -12.25 -5.15
C THR A 207 -8.63 -12.67 -5.52
N LEU A 208 -7.69 -12.56 -4.59
CA LEU A 208 -6.30 -12.96 -4.80
C LEU A 208 -6.17 -14.48 -4.98
N GLU A 209 -6.91 -15.27 -4.20
CA GLU A 209 -6.95 -16.72 -4.36
C GLU A 209 -7.57 -17.14 -5.69
N GLN A 210 -8.67 -16.50 -6.10
CA GLN A 210 -9.30 -16.71 -7.42
C GLN A 210 -8.34 -16.37 -8.57
N ALA A 211 -7.52 -15.34 -8.40
CA ALA A 211 -6.47 -14.98 -9.36
C ALA A 211 -5.30 -15.98 -9.40
N GLY A 212 -5.21 -16.91 -8.42
CA GLY A 212 -4.19 -17.95 -8.31
C GLY A 212 -3.00 -17.60 -7.44
N HIS A 213 -3.05 -16.51 -6.64
CA HIS A 213 -1.98 -16.17 -5.70
C HIS A 213 -1.97 -17.15 -4.52
N SER A 214 -0.82 -17.78 -4.24
CA SER A 214 -0.65 -18.79 -3.18
C SER A 214 0.04 -18.25 -1.91
N GLN A 215 0.69 -17.11 -1.98
CA GLN A 215 1.37 -16.49 -0.85
C GLN A 215 0.64 -15.21 -0.42
N VAL A 216 -0.57 -15.40 0.07
CA VAL A 216 -1.45 -14.34 0.57
C VAL A 216 -1.57 -14.47 2.08
N ARG A 217 -1.35 -13.36 2.78
CA ARG A 217 -1.61 -13.25 4.22
C ARG A 217 -2.59 -12.13 4.47
N THR A 218 -3.71 -12.46 5.08
CA THR A 218 -4.66 -11.47 5.59
C THR A 218 -4.67 -11.45 7.11
N ARG A 219 -4.85 -10.28 7.72
CA ARG A 219 -4.88 -10.10 9.17
C ARG A 219 -5.98 -9.16 9.60
N LEU A 220 -6.82 -9.59 10.54
CA LEU A 220 -7.72 -8.70 11.28
C LEU A 220 -7.03 -8.29 12.59
N ALA A 221 -6.72 -7.00 12.73
CA ALA A 221 -5.98 -6.45 13.87
C ALA A 221 -6.95 -6.00 14.97
N ALA A 222 -6.91 -6.68 16.11
CA ALA A 222 -7.79 -6.43 17.24
C ALA A 222 -7.54 -5.03 17.88
N GLY A 223 -8.60 -4.26 18.09
CA GLY A 223 -8.58 -2.94 18.71
C GLY A 223 -8.14 -1.80 17.81
N ASP A 224 -7.70 -2.08 16.60
CA ASP A 224 -7.14 -1.10 15.69
C ASP A 224 -8.21 -0.31 14.93
N ARG A 225 -7.91 0.96 14.70
CA ARG A 225 -8.72 1.92 13.94
C ARG A 225 -8.07 2.27 12.61
N HIS A 226 -8.80 2.94 11.73
CA HIS A 226 -8.32 3.43 10.43
C HIS A 226 -7.45 4.67 10.63
N ASP A 227 -6.23 4.48 11.10
CA ASP A 227 -5.29 5.59 11.32
C ASP A 227 -3.80 5.15 11.24
N GLU A 228 -2.93 6.16 11.08
CA GLU A 228 -1.49 5.98 10.88
C GLU A 228 -0.81 5.29 12.07
N ARG A 229 -1.29 5.47 13.30
CA ARG A 229 -0.73 4.80 14.49
C ARG A 229 -1.02 3.30 14.48
N ALA A 230 -2.19 2.91 13.98
CA ALA A 230 -2.54 1.51 13.82
C ALA A 230 -1.65 0.87 12.75
N TRP A 231 -1.49 1.53 11.60
CA TRP A 231 -0.62 1.05 10.53
C TRP A 231 0.85 1.01 10.94
N ALA A 232 1.34 2.01 11.67
CA ALA A 232 2.69 2.01 12.24
C ALA A 232 3.00 0.76 13.09
N ARG A 233 2.03 0.29 13.90
CA ARG A 233 2.19 -0.93 14.70
C ARG A 233 2.22 -2.21 13.86
N ARG A 234 1.50 -2.22 12.73
CA ARG A 234 1.36 -3.40 11.85
C ARG A 234 2.47 -3.51 10.80
N PHE A 235 3.04 -2.37 10.40
CA PHE A 235 4.07 -2.30 9.36
C PHE A 235 5.28 -3.21 9.62
N PRO A 236 5.88 -3.26 10.83
CA PRO A 236 7.00 -4.14 11.12
C PRO A 236 6.72 -5.62 10.80
N GLY A 237 5.61 -6.15 11.28
CA GLY A 237 5.21 -7.54 11.01
C GLY A 237 4.96 -7.82 9.53
N ALA A 238 4.30 -6.88 8.83
CA ALA A 238 4.05 -6.99 7.40
C ALA A 238 5.37 -6.98 6.60
N TYR A 239 6.31 -6.10 6.95
CA TYR A 239 7.63 -6.00 6.32
C TYR A 239 8.43 -7.30 6.48
N LEU A 240 8.57 -7.79 7.71
CA LEU A 240 9.33 -9.01 8.02
C LEU A 240 8.72 -10.24 7.35
N TRP A 241 7.39 -10.33 7.35
CA TRP A 241 6.75 -11.42 6.62
C TRP A 241 6.97 -11.31 5.11
N ALA A 242 6.80 -10.14 4.54
CA ALA A 242 6.91 -9.95 3.10
C ALA A 242 8.32 -10.26 2.59
N PHE A 243 9.36 -9.80 3.27
CA PHE A 243 10.73 -9.98 2.81
C PHE A 243 11.40 -11.25 3.34
N ASP A 244 11.19 -11.58 4.59
CA ASP A 244 11.96 -12.61 5.29
C ASP A 244 11.11 -13.85 5.65
N GLY A 245 9.80 -13.82 5.43
CA GLY A 245 8.88 -14.91 5.73
C GLY A 245 8.64 -15.12 7.22
N VAL A 246 8.97 -14.11 8.04
CA VAL A 246 8.80 -14.20 9.50
C VAL A 246 7.33 -14.07 9.86
N GLU A 247 6.82 -15.06 10.58
CA GLU A 247 5.50 -15.00 11.19
C GLU A 247 5.59 -14.13 12.45
N ALA A 248 5.27 -12.84 12.32
CA ALA A 248 5.11 -11.96 13.47
C ALA A 248 3.63 -11.91 13.87
N ASP A 249 3.34 -12.13 15.12
CA ASP A 249 2.00 -12.10 15.73
C ASP A 249 1.42 -10.68 15.78
#